data_9d4aa7600846e8246f6ce492a6d4e4ed
#
_entry.id   9d4aa7600846e8246f6ce492a6d4e4ed
#
_cell.length_a   1.000
_cell.length_b   1.000
_cell.length_c   1.000
_cell.angle_alpha   90.00
_cell.angle_beta   90.00
_cell.angle_gamma   90.00
#
_symmetry.space_group_name_H-M   'P 1'
#
loop_
_entity.id
_entity.type
_entity.pdbx_description
1 polymer ?
#
loop_
_entity_poly.entity_id
_entity_poly.type
_entity_poly.pdbx_seq_one_letter_code
_entity_poly.pdbx_strand_id
1 'polypeptide(L)'
;MKYRTVVMYMEIGCFVSCLSGWILVCSTLPTEYWTFSEVGSIVLTTSNYYSNLWRDCISDTTGVSDCKDYPSMLALPAFLHACRALAVCSVITGFFAGVLTLVGMKCTKIGGSEIANSRVTFAGGITYLVSGFCGMITYSWWGNRVVSEFLDPNFRAQKFELGAAVFIGWGGSTLLIGGGAVLSFFSGKEGLRSTSQKSPRRPATYATARTRRTYMLPPSSSRVTLVPPLFYEGRSSRKSRATRATTKTSRTFSRDDFV
;
A
#
# COMPACT_ATOMS: atom_id res chain seq x y z
N MET A 1 -18.24 -18.34 10.97
CA MET A 1 -18.53 -16.88 10.94
C MET A 1 -17.55 -16.06 11.79
N LYS A 2 -17.24 -16.45 13.01
CA LYS A 2 -16.36 -15.66 13.93
C LYS A 2 -14.97 -15.32 13.40
N TYR A 3 -14.26 -16.25 12.70
CA TYR A 3 -12.92 -16.02 12.19
C TYR A 3 -12.86 -14.89 11.13
N ARG A 4 -13.79 -14.90 10.19
CA ARG A 4 -13.85 -13.91 9.10
C ARG A 4 -14.12 -12.50 9.61
N THR A 5 -14.94 -12.39 10.65
CA THR A 5 -15.24 -11.13 11.32
C THR A 5 -14.00 -10.59 12.07
N VAL A 6 -13.26 -11.45 12.78
CA VAL A 6 -12.05 -11.05 13.47
C VAL A 6 -10.99 -10.55 12.50
N VAL A 7 -10.77 -11.26 11.38
CA VAL A 7 -9.79 -10.82 10.36
C VAL A 7 -10.17 -9.47 9.78
N MET A 8 -11.45 -9.22 9.52
CA MET A 8 -11.92 -7.92 9.03
C MET A 8 -11.63 -6.78 10.03
N TYR A 9 -11.89 -6.99 11.32
CA TYR A 9 -11.56 -5.98 12.33
C TYR A 9 -10.06 -5.75 12.47
N MET A 10 -9.26 -6.81 12.35
CA MET A 10 -7.79 -6.70 12.36
C MET A 10 -7.29 -5.90 11.15
N GLU A 11 -7.81 -6.15 9.95
CA GLU A 11 -7.47 -5.38 8.74
C GLU A 11 -7.78 -3.89 8.92
N ILE A 12 -8.97 -3.56 9.44
CA ILE A 12 -9.38 -2.18 9.70
C ILE A 12 -8.48 -1.53 10.76
N GLY A 13 -8.23 -2.20 11.87
CA GLY A 13 -7.37 -1.70 12.95
C GLY A 13 -5.94 -1.43 12.48
N CYS A 14 -5.36 -2.36 11.72
CA CYS A 14 -4.03 -2.19 11.13
C CYS A 14 -3.98 -1.05 10.11
N PHE A 15 -5.03 -0.91 9.29
CA PHE A 15 -5.13 0.20 8.34
C PHE A 15 -5.17 1.55 9.06
N VAL A 16 -5.98 1.70 10.09
CA VAL A 16 -6.07 2.94 10.90
C VAL A 16 -4.72 3.24 11.57
N SER A 17 -4.05 2.22 12.12
CA SER A 17 -2.71 2.37 12.69
C SER A 17 -1.67 2.83 11.64
N CYS A 18 -1.67 2.22 10.45
CA CYS A 18 -0.78 2.65 9.36
C CYS A 18 -1.09 4.06 8.89
N LEU A 19 -2.37 4.42 8.78
CA LEU A 19 -2.78 5.77 8.37
C LEU A 19 -2.33 6.81 9.39
N SER A 20 -2.51 6.55 10.69
CA SER A 20 -2.03 7.45 11.74
C SER A 20 -0.50 7.57 11.74
N GLY A 21 0.23 6.45 11.55
CA GLY A 21 1.67 6.46 11.39
C GLY A 21 2.13 7.29 10.18
N TRP A 22 1.46 7.17 9.06
CA TRP A 22 1.75 7.96 7.85
C TRP A 22 1.50 9.46 8.08
N ILE A 23 0.40 9.85 8.73
CA ILE A 23 0.12 11.23 9.08
C ILE A 23 1.22 11.81 9.99
N LEU A 24 1.68 11.04 10.99
CA LEU A 24 2.79 11.44 11.86
C LEU A 24 4.07 11.67 11.06
N VAL A 25 4.44 10.77 10.15
CA VAL A 25 5.61 10.94 9.27
C VAL A 25 5.45 12.18 8.38
N CYS A 26 4.28 12.39 7.79
CA CYS A 26 4.00 13.58 6.99
C CYS A 26 4.15 14.88 7.81
N SER A 27 3.72 14.88 9.06
CA SER A 27 3.80 16.07 9.93
C SER A 27 5.23 16.45 10.30
N THR A 28 6.18 15.53 10.26
CA THR A 28 7.59 15.82 10.55
C THR A 28 8.29 16.62 9.47
N LEU A 29 7.85 16.51 8.20
CA LEU A 29 8.49 17.19 7.07
C LEU A 29 8.43 18.72 7.17
N PRO A 30 7.29 19.35 7.48
CA PRO A 30 7.20 20.79 7.65
C PRO A 30 7.66 21.25 9.05
N THR A 31 7.88 20.34 10.00
CA THR A 31 8.28 20.70 11.36
C THR A 31 9.70 21.25 11.37
N GLU A 32 9.90 22.38 12.04
CA GLU A 32 11.18 23.08 12.10
C GLU A 32 12.15 22.49 13.14
N TYR A 33 11.63 21.81 14.14
CA TYR A 33 12.39 21.27 15.27
C TYR A 33 12.83 19.82 15.06
N TRP A 34 13.75 19.59 14.11
CA TRP A 34 14.46 18.32 14.00
C TRP A 34 15.65 18.28 14.92
N THR A 35 16.34 19.42 15.05
CA THR A 35 17.37 19.67 16.05
C THR A 35 17.15 21.04 16.62
N PHE A 36 17.51 21.23 17.89
CA PHE A 36 17.48 22.53 18.54
C PHE A 36 18.67 22.68 19.46
N SER A 37 19.05 23.92 19.73
CA SER A 37 20.06 24.23 20.71
C SER A 37 19.73 25.56 21.35
N GLU A 38 19.69 25.59 22.69
CA GLU A 38 19.57 26.81 23.46
C GLU A 38 20.95 27.23 23.94
N VAL A 39 21.45 28.36 23.44
CA VAL A 39 22.69 28.94 23.95
C VAL A 39 22.34 29.86 25.08
N GLY A 40 22.40 29.35 26.28
CA GLY A 40 22.46 30.17 27.50
C GLY A 40 23.83 30.83 27.63
N SER A 41 24.10 31.89 26.85
CA SER A 41 25.28 32.69 27.05
C SER A 41 25.04 33.63 28.25
N ILE A 42 26.08 33.72 29.13
CA ILE A 42 26.11 34.64 30.28
C ILE A 42 26.02 36.11 29.81
N VAL A 43 26.06 36.38 28.52
CA VAL A 43 26.00 37.69 27.90
C VAL A 43 24.64 37.87 27.22
N LEU A 44 23.71 38.51 27.88
CA LEU A 44 22.54 39.33 27.45
C LEU A 44 21.68 38.92 26.22
N THR A 45 22.02 37.95 25.40
CA THR A 45 21.21 37.49 24.25
C THR A 45 21.14 35.98 24.22
N THR A 46 20.00 35.42 24.60
CA THR A 46 19.69 33.99 24.40
C THR A 46 19.25 33.82 22.96
N SER A 47 20.04 33.11 22.14
CA SER A 47 19.66 32.78 20.78
C SER A 47 19.31 31.31 20.71
N ASN A 48 18.14 30.99 20.19
CA ASN A 48 17.68 29.63 19.95
C ASN A 48 18.00 29.23 18.53
N TYR A 49 18.77 28.18 18.34
CA TYR A 49 19.06 27.61 17.04
C TYR A 49 18.18 26.40 16.81
N TYR A 50 17.54 26.32 15.66
CA TYR A 50 16.81 25.13 15.24
C TYR A 50 17.03 24.85 13.76
N SER A 51 17.06 23.59 13.42
CA SER A 51 17.36 23.14 12.07
C SER A 51 16.41 22.00 11.67
N ASN A 52 16.10 21.98 10.38
CA ASN A 52 15.33 20.91 9.77
C ASN A 52 15.98 20.44 8.46
N LEU A 53 15.30 19.59 7.69
CA LEU A 53 15.78 19.08 6.41
C LEU A 53 15.95 20.16 5.34
N TRP A 54 15.32 21.34 5.49
CA TRP A 54 15.20 22.35 4.43
C TRP A 54 15.95 23.64 4.73
N ARG A 55 16.01 24.04 6.00
CA ARG A 55 16.57 25.31 6.44
C ARG A 55 17.14 25.27 7.85
N ASP A 56 18.05 26.19 8.09
CA ASP A 56 18.58 26.47 9.42
C ASP A 56 18.03 27.83 9.88
N CYS A 57 17.55 27.89 11.11
CA CYS A 57 16.95 29.09 11.68
C CYS A 57 17.62 29.49 12.99
N ILE A 58 17.72 30.78 13.19
CA ILE A 58 18.18 31.43 14.44
C ILE A 58 17.04 32.31 14.92
N SER A 59 16.59 32.11 16.13
CA SER A 59 15.59 32.98 16.77
C SER A 59 16.23 33.71 17.91
N ASP A 60 16.05 35.05 17.90
CA ASP A 60 16.50 35.92 18.98
C ASP A 60 15.42 36.07 20.05
N THR A 61 15.79 36.59 21.23
CA THR A 61 14.90 36.86 22.37
C THR A 61 13.76 37.82 22.02
N THR A 62 13.91 38.60 20.96
CA THR A 62 12.86 39.49 20.44
C THR A 62 11.73 38.81 19.71
N GLY A 63 11.86 37.48 19.51
CA GLY A 63 10.89 36.68 18.73
C GLY A 63 11.07 36.76 17.22
N VAL A 64 12.08 37.46 16.74
CA VAL A 64 12.44 37.51 15.32
C VAL A 64 13.25 36.28 14.98
N SER A 65 12.77 35.51 14.00
CA SER A 65 13.48 34.31 13.47
C SER A 65 14.09 34.67 12.12
N ASP A 66 15.39 34.51 12.01
CA ASP A 66 16.12 34.60 10.74
C ASP A 66 16.39 33.19 10.25
N CYS A 67 15.71 32.76 9.16
CA CYS A 67 15.82 31.46 8.57
C CYS A 67 16.60 31.55 7.25
N LYS A 68 17.62 30.73 7.13
CA LYS A 68 18.43 30.63 5.93
C LYS A 68 18.19 29.32 5.22
N ASP A 69 17.66 29.41 4.01
CA ASP A 69 17.54 28.26 3.13
C ASP A 69 18.93 27.86 2.61
N TYR A 70 19.11 26.57 2.38
CA TYR A 70 20.37 26.08 1.81
C TYR A 70 20.58 26.60 0.39
N PRO A 71 21.68 27.31 0.11
CA PRO A 71 21.86 28.11 -1.11
C PRO A 71 21.95 27.27 -2.39
N SER A 72 22.29 26.00 -2.29
CA SER A 72 22.39 25.11 -3.43
C SER A 72 22.10 23.67 -3.06
N MET A 73 21.28 23.01 -3.87
CA MET A 73 21.02 21.56 -3.72
C MET A 73 22.30 20.74 -3.95
N LEU A 74 23.17 21.17 -4.84
CA LEU A 74 24.40 20.44 -5.18
C LEU A 74 25.52 20.60 -4.14
N ALA A 75 25.50 21.68 -3.38
CA ALA A 75 26.49 21.96 -2.34
C ALA A 75 26.16 21.30 -0.99
N LEU A 76 25.01 20.61 -0.88
CA LEU A 76 24.62 19.93 0.35
C LEU A 76 25.49 18.70 0.62
N PRO A 77 25.77 18.40 1.91
CA PRO A 77 26.36 17.13 2.29
C PRO A 77 25.52 15.95 1.80
N ALA A 78 26.18 14.88 1.36
CA ALA A 78 25.52 13.68 0.86
C ALA A 78 24.53 13.08 1.89
N PHE A 79 24.83 13.22 3.18
CA PHE A 79 23.96 12.84 4.29
C PHE A 79 22.59 13.52 4.20
N LEU A 80 22.56 14.85 4.01
CA LEU A 80 21.30 15.61 3.97
C LEU A 80 20.46 15.27 2.74
N HIS A 81 21.11 15.04 1.59
CA HIS A 81 20.45 14.53 0.40
C HIS A 81 19.79 13.16 0.62
N ALA A 82 20.52 12.24 1.25
CA ALA A 82 19.99 10.92 1.54
C ALA A 82 18.79 10.99 2.51
N CYS A 83 18.88 11.78 3.56
CA CYS A 83 17.79 11.96 4.51
C CYS A 83 16.55 12.58 3.83
N ARG A 84 16.71 13.59 2.97
CA ARG A 84 15.62 14.18 2.19
C ARG A 84 14.98 13.15 1.26
N ALA A 85 15.79 12.43 0.50
CA ALA A 85 15.31 11.42 -0.44
C ALA A 85 14.52 10.31 0.27
N LEU A 86 15.05 9.78 1.36
CA LEU A 86 14.39 8.73 2.15
C LEU A 86 13.10 9.22 2.81
N ALA A 87 13.08 10.45 3.34
CA ALA A 87 11.87 11.04 3.94
C ALA A 87 10.76 11.21 2.91
N VAL A 88 11.08 11.77 1.74
CA VAL A 88 10.13 11.94 0.64
C VAL A 88 9.66 10.58 0.10
N CYS A 89 10.56 9.61 -0.09
CA CYS A 89 10.21 8.25 -0.48
C CYS A 89 9.28 7.59 0.54
N SER A 90 9.50 7.79 1.84
CA SER A 90 8.63 7.27 2.89
C SER A 90 7.20 7.81 2.75
N VAL A 91 7.04 9.12 2.55
CA VAL A 91 5.71 9.75 2.39
C VAL A 91 5.00 9.27 1.12
N ILE A 92 5.71 9.25 -0.01
CA ILE A 92 5.12 8.83 -1.30
C ILE A 92 4.72 7.35 -1.25
N THR A 93 5.60 6.47 -0.78
CA THR A 93 5.30 5.04 -0.68
C THR A 93 4.19 4.76 0.32
N GLY A 94 4.13 5.50 1.43
CA GLY A 94 3.05 5.40 2.41
C GLY A 94 1.69 5.79 1.83
N PHE A 95 1.64 6.84 1.00
CA PHE A 95 0.42 7.22 0.29
C PHE A 95 -0.08 6.11 -0.64
N PHE A 96 0.79 5.57 -1.49
CA PHE A 96 0.41 4.48 -2.39
C PHE A 96 0.02 3.21 -1.64
N ALA A 97 0.68 2.92 -0.51
CA ALA A 97 0.31 1.82 0.36
C ALA A 97 -1.11 1.98 0.91
N GLY A 98 -1.49 3.20 1.31
CA GLY A 98 -2.83 3.55 1.75
C GLY A 98 -3.88 3.28 0.67
N VAL A 99 -3.64 3.78 -0.54
CA VAL A 99 -4.54 3.57 -1.69
C VAL A 99 -4.68 2.08 -2.01
N LEU A 100 -3.58 1.34 -2.11
CA LEU A 100 -3.59 -0.11 -2.38
C LEU A 100 -4.38 -0.86 -1.30
N THR A 101 -4.16 -0.54 -0.04
CA THR A 101 -4.85 -1.19 1.06
C THR A 101 -6.34 -0.89 1.05
N LEU A 102 -6.74 0.37 0.80
CA LEU A 102 -8.16 0.75 0.67
C LEU A 102 -8.86 -0.03 -0.44
N VAL A 103 -8.22 -0.16 -1.60
CA VAL A 103 -8.79 -0.92 -2.73
C VAL A 103 -8.85 -2.42 -2.42
N GLY A 104 -7.84 -2.95 -1.73
CA GLY A 104 -7.72 -4.37 -1.43
C GLY A 104 -8.54 -4.85 -0.23
N MET A 105 -8.95 -3.96 0.69
CA MET A 105 -9.72 -4.35 1.87
C MET A 105 -11.07 -4.98 1.50
N LYS A 106 -11.48 -5.98 2.26
CA LYS A 106 -12.75 -6.71 2.07
C LYS A 106 -14.00 -5.84 2.22
N CYS A 107 -13.89 -4.70 2.90
CA CYS A 107 -14.97 -3.73 3.05
C CYS A 107 -15.24 -2.97 1.75
N THR A 108 -14.27 -2.88 0.86
CA THR A 108 -14.36 -2.15 -0.41
C THR A 108 -14.75 -3.13 -1.50
N LYS A 109 -16.00 -3.08 -1.98
CA LYS A 109 -16.53 -4.00 -3.01
C LYS A 109 -16.01 -3.70 -4.43
N ILE A 110 -14.83 -3.12 -4.56
CA ILE A 110 -14.26 -2.70 -5.86
C ILE A 110 -13.56 -3.86 -6.58
N GLY A 111 -13.16 -4.91 -5.88
CA GLY A 111 -12.43 -6.04 -6.46
C GLY A 111 -13.33 -7.19 -6.88
N GLY A 112 -13.03 -7.80 -8.03
CA GLY A 112 -13.85 -8.86 -8.63
C GLY A 112 -13.71 -10.25 -7.98
N SER A 113 -12.65 -10.54 -7.21
CA SER A 113 -12.46 -11.83 -6.53
C SER A 113 -11.76 -11.65 -5.19
N GLU A 114 -12.14 -12.45 -4.19
CA GLU A 114 -11.53 -12.42 -2.84
C GLU A 114 -10.01 -12.64 -2.88
N ILE A 115 -9.52 -13.44 -3.83
CA ILE A 115 -8.09 -13.72 -4.01
C ILE A 115 -7.35 -12.49 -4.54
N ALA A 116 -7.93 -11.75 -5.47
CA ALA A 116 -7.33 -10.53 -6.00
C ALA A 116 -7.22 -9.46 -4.91
N ASN A 117 -8.29 -9.27 -4.14
CA ASN A 117 -8.29 -8.31 -3.02
C ASN A 117 -7.23 -8.65 -1.98
N SER A 118 -7.12 -9.91 -1.58
CA SER A 118 -6.10 -10.36 -0.63
C SER A 118 -4.66 -10.08 -1.13
N ARG A 119 -4.39 -10.26 -2.43
CA ARG A 119 -3.09 -9.94 -3.03
C ARG A 119 -2.80 -8.45 -3.05
N VAL A 120 -3.80 -7.62 -3.35
CA VAL A 120 -3.66 -6.16 -3.34
C VAL A 120 -3.42 -5.65 -1.93
N THR A 121 -4.14 -6.16 -0.93
CA THR A 121 -3.92 -5.82 0.48
C THR A 121 -2.54 -6.26 0.95
N PHE A 122 -2.07 -7.44 0.54
CA PHE A 122 -0.71 -7.92 0.82
C PHE A 122 0.35 -6.98 0.23
N ALA A 123 0.19 -6.58 -1.05
CA ALA A 123 1.09 -5.61 -1.68
C ALA A 123 1.08 -4.27 -0.94
N GLY A 124 -0.10 -3.78 -0.53
CA GLY A 124 -0.24 -2.59 0.30
C GLY A 124 0.52 -2.69 1.63
N GLY A 125 0.41 -3.83 2.31
CA GLY A 125 1.13 -4.10 3.55
C GLY A 125 2.66 -4.08 3.38
N ILE A 126 3.17 -4.71 2.31
CA ILE A 126 4.61 -4.67 1.98
C ILE A 126 5.06 -3.23 1.66
N THR A 127 4.24 -2.47 0.93
CA THR A 127 4.57 -1.06 0.61
C THR A 127 4.60 -0.20 1.89
N TYR A 128 3.73 -0.46 2.87
CA TYR A 128 3.81 0.19 4.19
C TYR A 128 5.09 -0.16 4.95
N LEU A 129 5.55 -1.42 4.87
CA LEU A 129 6.84 -1.81 5.44
C LEU A 129 7.99 -1.03 4.82
N VAL A 130 8.03 -0.91 3.50
CA VAL A 130 9.05 -0.12 2.79
C VAL A 130 9.01 1.33 3.24
N SER A 131 7.82 1.94 3.31
CA SER A 131 7.62 3.31 3.81
C SER A 131 8.17 3.48 5.23
N GLY A 132 7.79 2.59 6.14
CA GLY A 132 8.23 2.62 7.53
C GLY A 132 9.74 2.44 7.68
N PHE A 133 10.36 1.54 6.92
CA PHE A 133 11.82 1.38 6.93
C PHE A 133 12.56 2.60 6.39
N CYS A 134 12.09 3.22 5.30
CA CYS A 134 12.66 4.46 4.79
C CYS A 134 12.61 5.58 5.85
N GLY A 135 11.47 5.74 6.53
CA GLY A 135 11.34 6.70 7.62
C GLY A 135 12.26 6.37 8.79
N MET A 136 12.28 5.11 9.25
CA MET A 136 13.11 4.67 10.36
C MET A 136 14.60 4.94 10.11
N ILE A 137 15.08 4.64 8.89
CA ILE A 137 16.48 4.91 8.50
C ILE A 137 16.75 6.42 8.54
N THR A 138 15.85 7.24 8.00
CA THR A 138 16.00 8.70 8.01
C THR A 138 16.18 9.26 9.42
N TYR A 139 15.23 8.95 10.32
CA TYR A 139 15.25 9.50 11.68
C TYR A 139 16.40 8.94 12.50
N SER A 140 16.74 7.66 12.31
CA SER A 140 17.85 7.03 13.03
C SER A 140 19.21 7.55 12.54
N TRP A 141 19.36 7.78 11.24
CA TRP A 141 20.59 8.36 10.69
C TRP A 141 20.79 9.80 11.14
N TRP A 142 19.71 10.60 11.10
CA TRP A 142 19.72 11.96 11.64
C TRP A 142 20.07 11.98 13.13
N GLY A 143 19.38 11.17 13.92
CA GLY A 143 19.65 11.07 15.36
C GLY A 143 21.07 10.64 15.67
N ASN A 144 21.60 9.63 14.97
CA ASN A 144 22.98 9.19 15.16
C ASN A 144 23.98 10.32 14.84
N ARG A 145 23.73 11.12 13.81
CA ARG A 145 24.57 12.26 13.46
C ARG A 145 24.59 13.30 14.56
N VAL A 146 23.43 13.70 15.05
CA VAL A 146 23.32 14.69 16.15
C VAL A 146 23.99 14.18 17.42
N VAL A 147 23.72 12.93 17.81
CA VAL A 147 24.32 12.35 19.01
C VAL A 147 25.85 12.22 18.88
N SER A 148 26.35 11.83 17.71
CA SER A 148 27.80 11.71 17.50
C SER A 148 28.51 13.07 17.58
N GLU A 149 27.92 14.12 17.05
CA GLU A 149 28.45 15.49 17.15
C GLU A 149 28.36 16.03 18.58
N PHE A 150 27.31 15.69 19.33
CA PHE A 150 27.13 16.10 20.73
C PHE A 150 28.19 15.46 21.64
N LEU A 151 28.50 14.18 21.43
CA LEU A 151 29.45 13.41 22.26
C LEU A 151 30.91 13.63 21.91
N ASP A 152 31.21 14.24 20.74
CA ASP A 152 32.61 14.49 20.34
C ASP A 152 33.20 15.63 21.17
N PRO A 153 34.27 15.37 21.98
CA PRO A 153 34.92 16.38 22.79
C PRO A 153 35.71 17.38 21.94
N ASN A 154 36.08 17.02 20.70
CA ASN A 154 36.81 17.91 19.79
C ASN A 154 35.91 18.82 18.95
N PHE A 155 34.59 18.55 18.98
CA PHE A 155 33.63 19.36 18.24
C PHE A 155 33.45 20.72 18.91
N ARG A 156 33.99 21.77 18.26
CA ARG A 156 34.00 23.14 18.78
C ARG A 156 32.79 23.98 18.30
N ALA A 157 31.98 23.44 17.38
CA ALA A 157 30.78 24.13 16.91
C ALA A 157 29.62 23.98 17.92
N GLN A 158 28.52 24.66 17.63
CA GLN A 158 27.29 24.59 18.42
C GLN A 158 26.81 23.15 18.55
N LYS A 159 26.60 22.68 19.78
CA LYS A 159 26.04 21.37 20.05
C LYS A 159 24.51 21.42 19.98
N PHE A 160 23.94 20.51 19.20
CA PHE A 160 22.51 20.38 19.01
C PHE A 160 21.96 19.19 19.75
N GLU A 161 20.71 19.31 20.20
CA GLU A 161 19.93 18.22 20.78
C GLU A 161 18.87 17.73 19.78
N LEU A 162 18.35 16.53 20.03
CA LEU A 162 17.31 15.94 19.20
C LEU A 162 15.98 16.65 19.40
N GLY A 163 15.40 17.13 18.32
CA GLY A 163 14.10 17.78 18.33
C GLY A 163 12.92 16.81 18.33
N ALA A 164 11.74 17.31 18.66
CA ALA A 164 10.50 16.55 18.75
C ALA A 164 10.14 15.83 17.44
N ALA A 165 10.49 16.41 16.29
CA ALA A 165 10.19 15.81 14.97
C ALA A 165 10.81 14.41 14.80
N VAL A 166 12.00 14.17 15.32
CA VAL A 166 12.68 12.86 15.24
C VAL A 166 11.93 11.81 16.04
N PHE A 167 11.47 12.14 17.23
CA PHE A 167 10.70 11.22 18.09
C PHE A 167 9.33 10.91 17.48
N ILE A 168 8.63 11.92 16.94
CA ILE A 168 7.36 11.74 16.21
C ILE A 168 7.59 10.84 14.99
N GLY A 169 8.68 11.07 14.25
CA GLY A 169 9.06 10.26 13.11
C GLY A 169 9.34 8.80 13.44
N TRP A 170 10.05 8.52 14.54
CA TRP A 170 10.25 7.16 15.03
C TRP A 170 8.92 6.50 15.38
N GLY A 171 8.04 7.21 16.12
CA GLY A 171 6.72 6.72 16.47
C GLY A 171 5.88 6.39 15.23
N GLY A 172 5.82 7.31 14.25
CA GLY A 172 5.11 7.10 12.99
C GLY A 172 5.66 5.92 12.18
N SER A 173 6.99 5.82 12.07
CA SER A 173 7.66 4.73 11.35
C SER A 173 7.44 3.37 12.01
N THR A 174 7.42 3.28 13.34
CA THR A 174 7.12 2.03 14.06
C THR A 174 5.68 1.58 13.84
N LEU A 175 4.72 2.51 13.81
CA LEU A 175 3.32 2.20 13.48
C LEU A 175 3.17 1.68 12.05
N LEU A 176 3.89 2.26 11.08
CA LEU A 176 3.90 1.80 9.69
C LEU A 176 4.49 0.39 9.57
N ILE A 177 5.60 0.12 10.22
CA ILE A 177 6.25 -1.20 10.22
C ILE A 177 5.35 -2.24 10.90
N GLY A 178 4.87 -1.94 12.10
CA GLY A 178 4.02 -2.85 12.87
C GLY A 178 2.70 -3.15 12.15
N GLY A 179 1.98 -2.12 11.73
CA GLY A 179 0.72 -2.26 11.01
C GLY A 179 0.89 -2.95 9.66
N GLY A 180 1.93 -2.57 8.89
CA GLY A 180 2.27 -3.19 7.60
C GLY A 180 2.64 -4.67 7.72
N ALA A 181 3.41 -5.05 8.77
CA ALA A 181 3.77 -6.44 9.03
C ALA A 181 2.54 -7.30 9.35
N VAL A 182 1.68 -6.83 10.25
CA VAL A 182 0.43 -7.54 10.60
C VAL A 182 -0.48 -7.67 9.39
N LEU A 183 -0.65 -6.60 8.62
CA LEU A 183 -1.46 -6.57 7.41
C LEU A 183 -0.96 -7.56 6.35
N SER A 184 0.35 -7.59 6.11
CA SER A 184 1.00 -8.53 5.20
C SER A 184 0.85 -9.97 5.66
N PHE A 185 1.00 -10.24 6.95
CA PHE A 185 0.87 -11.59 7.50
C PHE A 185 -0.55 -12.16 7.31
N PHE A 186 -1.59 -11.40 7.68
CA PHE A 186 -2.96 -11.87 7.56
C PHE A 186 -3.41 -12.01 6.11
N SER A 187 -3.11 -11.03 5.26
CA SER A 187 -3.47 -11.07 3.83
C SER A 187 -2.68 -12.14 3.07
N GLY A 188 -1.41 -12.33 3.40
CA GLY A 188 -0.58 -13.40 2.80
C GLY A 188 -1.10 -14.79 3.14
N LYS A 189 -1.46 -15.03 4.40
CA LYS A 189 -2.03 -16.32 4.86
C LYS A 189 -3.35 -16.65 4.16
N GLU A 190 -4.21 -15.67 3.90
CA GLU A 190 -5.46 -15.86 3.16
C GLU A 190 -5.21 -16.12 1.67
N GLY A 191 -4.30 -15.38 1.04
CA GLY A 191 -3.92 -15.57 -0.35
C GLY A 191 -3.37 -16.98 -0.63
N LEU A 192 -2.51 -17.48 0.25
CA LEU A 192 -1.94 -18.82 0.17
C LEU A 192 -2.98 -19.93 0.41
N ARG A 193 -3.86 -19.75 1.40
CA ARG A 193 -4.92 -20.72 1.73
C ARG A 193 -5.91 -20.88 0.59
N SER A 194 -6.26 -19.81 -0.09
CA SER A 194 -7.15 -19.83 -1.25
C SER A 194 -6.52 -20.47 -2.48
N THR A 195 -5.20 -20.39 -2.63
CA THR A 195 -4.47 -21.06 -3.73
C THR A 195 -4.42 -22.58 -3.51
N SER A 196 -4.25 -23.03 -2.28
CA SER A 196 -4.24 -24.45 -1.91
C SER A 196 -5.62 -25.11 -2.07
N GLN A 197 -6.71 -24.36 -1.94
CA GLN A 197 -8.08 -24.88 -2.06
C GLN A 197 -8.58 -24.92 -3.50
N LYS A 198 -7.84 -24.38 -4.48
CA LYS A 198 -8.00 -24.72 -5.89
C LYS A 198 -7.36 -26.08 -6.15
N SER A 199 -7.93 -27.16 -5.57
CA SER A 199 -7.78 -28.51 -6.07
C SER A 199 -8.00 -28.50 -7.58
N PRO A 200 -7.18 -29.20 -8.38
CA PRO A 200 -7.38 -29.24 -9.81
C PRO A 200 -8.82 -29.68 -10.04
N ARG A 201 -9.63 -28.81 -10.63
CA ARG A 201 -10.90 -29.26 -11.22
C ARG A 201 -10.51 -30.43 -12.12
N ARG A 202 -10.81 -31.61 -11.69
CA ARG A 202 -10.79 -32.75 -12.60
C ARG A 202 -11.48 -32.27 -13.86
N PRO A 203 -10.88 -32.39 -15.03
CA PRO A 203 -11.59 -32.04 -16.26
C PRO A 203 -12.88 -32.84 -16.18
N ALA A 204 -14.00 -32.09 -16.17
CA ALA A 204 -15.29 -32.72 -16.26
C ALA A 204 -15.22 -33.56 -17.54
N THR A 205 -15.19 -34.85 -17.38
CA THR A 205 -15.22 -35.78 -18.49
C THR A 205 -16.59 -35.56 -19.14
N TYR A 206 -16.62 -34.74 -20.17
CA TYR A 206 -17.80 -34.51 -21.03
C TYR A 206 -18.10 -35.77 -21.88
N ALA A 207 -17.49 -36.87 -21.53
CA ALA A 207 -17.80 -38.14 -22.09
C ALA A 207 -18.85 -38.77 -21.19
N THR A 208 -19.98 -39.02 -21.72
CA THR A 208 -20.93 -40.07 -21.34
C THR A 208 -22.38 -39.68 -21.19
N ALA A 209 -22.74 -38.38 -21.18
CA ALA A 209 -24.18 -38.10 -21.28
C ALA A 209 -24.76 -38.23 -22.70
N ARG A 210 -23.91 -38.31 -23.72
CA ARG A 210 -24.35 -38.40 -25.14
C ARG A 210 -24.30 -39.79 -25.73
N THR A 211 -23.66 -40.73 -25.09
CA THR A 211 -23.48 -42.13 -25.66
C THR A 211 -24.46 -43.13 -25.07
N ARG A 212 -25.38 -42.71 -24.18
CA ARG A 212 -26.45 -43.60 -23.69
C ARG A 212 -27.82 -43.38 -24.35
N ARG A 213 -27.85 -42.72 -25.49
CA ARG A 213 -28.95 -42.89 -26.45
C ARG A 213 -28.54 -43.89 -27.50
N THR A 214 -28.05 -45.03 -27.07
CA THR A 214 -28.07 -46.21 -27.95
C THR A 214 -29.50 -46.67 -27.99
N TYR A 215 -30.05 -46.53 -29.11
CA TYR A 215 -31.33 -46.94 -29.60
C TYR A 215 -31.57 -48.41 -29.19
N MET A 216 -32.37 -48.62 -28.17
CA MET A 216 -33.08 -49.88 -28.08
C MET A 216 -34.19 -49.78 -29.12
N LEU A 217 -33.96 -50.41 -30.28
CA LEU A 217 -35.05 -50.73 -31.17
C LEU A 217 -36.03 -51.57 -30.36
N PRO A 218 -37.32 -51.18 -30.32
CA PRO A 218 -38.33 -52.05 -29.75
C PRO A 218 -38.51 -53.26 -30.68
N PRO A 219 -38.70 -54.47 -30.09
CA PRO A 219 -39.07 -55.61 -30.90
C PRO A 219 -40.40 -55.32 -31.57
N SER A 220 -40.46 -55.65 -32.85
CA SER A 220 -41.62 -55.50 -33.71
C SER A 220 -42.84 -56.21 -33.13
N SER A 221 -43.83 -55.47 -32.87
CA SER A 221 -45.27 -55.70 -32.74
C SER A 221 -45.86 -55.13 -31.48
N SER A 222 -46.55 -54.00 -31.68
CA SER A 222 -47.84 -53.73 -31.06
C SER A 222 -48.25 -52.29 -31.35
N ARG A 223 -49.47 -52.12 -31.74
CA ARG A 223 -50.19 -50.94 -32.10
C ARG A 223 -49.82 -49.70 -31.30
N VAL A 224 -49.37 -48.66 -31.97
CA VAL A 224 -49.14 -47.33 -31.42
C VAL A 224 -50.48 -46.63 -31.31
N THR A 225 -50.98 -46.49 -30.11
CA THR A 225 -52.01 -45.50 -29.81
C THR A 225 -51.30 -44.17 -29.59
N LEU A 226 -51.56 -43.24 -30.49
CA LEU A 226 -51.12 -41.85 -30.38
C LEU A 226 -51.81 -41.17 -29.20
N VAL A 227 -51.09 -41.00 -28.09
CA VAL A 227 -51.52 -40.10 -27.01
C VAL A 227 -50.77 -38.78 -27.25
N PRO A 228 -51.47 -37.63 -27.38
CA PRO A 228 -50.83 -36.36 -27.55
C PRO A 228 -50.05 -35.99 -26.26
N PRO A 229 -48.89 -35.32 -26.40
CA PRO A 229 -48.12 -34.93 -25.24
C PRO A 229 -48.85 -33.83 -24.45
N LEU A 230 -49.11 -34.10 -23.22
CA LEU A 230 -49.49 -33.10 -22.21
C LEU A 230 -48.39 -32.06 -22.09
N PHE A 231 -48.69 -30.84 -22.42
CA PHE A 231 -47.83 -29.69 -22.19
C PHE A 231 -47.65 -29.56 -20.67
N TYR A 232 -46.42 -29.84 -20.20
CA TYR A 232 -45.96 -29.47 -18.87
C TYR A 232 -45.24 -28.14 -18.99
N GLU A 233 -45.91 -27.09 -18.59
CA GLU A 233 -45.36 -25.74 -18.50
C GLU A 233 -44.48 -25.66 -17.24
N GLY A 234 -43.21 -25.86 -17.44
CA GLY A 234 -42.14 -25.87 -16.43
C GLY A 234 -41.09 -24.81 -16.71
N ARG A 235 -41.37 -23.62 -16.34
CA ARG A 235 -40.56 -22.56 -15.75
C ARG A 235 -39.07 -22.49 -16.12
N SER A 236 -38.75 -21.39 -16.85
CA SER A 236 -37.53 -20.61 -16.73
C SER A 236 -36.24 -21.22 -17.23
N SER A 237 -36.08 -21.08 -18.51
CA SER A 237 -34.82 -21.13 -19.22
C SER A 237 -33.87 -20.03 -18.77
N ARG A 238 -32.76 -20.40 -18.15
CA ARG A 238 -31.59 -19.56 -18.03
C ARG A 238 -31.01 -19.27 -19.42
N LYS A 239 -31.10 -18.04 -19.88
CA LYS A 239 -30.46 -17.57 -21.11
C LYS A 239 -28.97 -17.87 -21.08
N SER A 240 -28.53 -18.80 -21.90
CA SER A 240 -27.14 -18.98 -22.24
C SER A 240 -26.68 -17.79 -23.07
N ARG A 241 -25.74 -17.03 -22.53
CA ARG A 241 -25.09 -15.89 -23.17
C ARG A 241 -24.23 -16.44 -24.31
N ALA A 242 -24.69 -16.28 -25.52
CA ALA A 242 -23.92 -16.58 -26.72
C ALA A 242 -22.67 -15.68 -26.76
N THR A 243 -21.51 -16.30 -26.77
CA THR A 243 -20.23 -15.64 -26.98
C THR A 243 -20.18 -15.17 -28.42
N ARG A 244 -20.29 -13.86 -28.62
CA ARG A 244 -20.14 -13.21 -29.92
C ARG A 244 -18.65 -13.24 -30.28
N ALA A 245 -18.28 -14.06 -31.23
CA ALA A 245 -16.96 -14.06 -31.82
C ALA A 245 -16.77 -12.71 -32.56
N THR A 246 -15.87 -11.87 -32.05
CA THR A 246 -15.44 -10.66 -32.73
C THR A 246 -14.41 -11.04 -33.78
N THR A 247 -14.82 -11.07 -35.02
CA THR A 247 -13.94 -11.12 -36.21
C THR A 247 -13.12 -9.85 -36.24
N LYS A 248 -11.80 -9.96 -36.02
CA LYS A 248 -10.85 -8.87 -36.23
C LYS A 248 -10.69 -8.65 -37.71
N THR A 249 -11.35 -7.62 -38.25
CA THR A 249 -11.04 -7.09 -39.55
C THR A 249 -9.76 -6.28 -39.47
N SER A 250 -8.67 -6.80 -40.03
CA SER A 250 -7.44 -6.05 -40.23
C SER A 250 -7.68 -5.00 -41.30
N ARG A 251 -7.72 -3.74 -40.95
CA ARG A 251 -7.60 -2.63 -41.90
C ARG A 251 -6.13 -2.47 -42.25
N THR A 252 -5.78 -2.84 -43.46
CA THR A 252 -4.55 -2.41 -44.12
C THR A 252 -4.62 -0.89 -44.33
N PHE A 253 -3.70 -0.19 -43.72
CA PHE A 253 -3.52 1.25 -43.90
C PHE A 253 -2.75 1.46 -45.20
N SER A 254 -3.41 2.02 -46.21
CA SER A 254 -2.79 2.45 -47.46
C SER A 254 -2.03 3.76 -47.24
N ARG A 255 -0.82 3.82 -47.78
CA ARG A 255 0.18 4.87 -47.55
C ARG A 255 0.12 6.00 -48.60
N ASP A 256 -1.03 6.33 -49.13
CA ASP A 256 -1.14 7.33 -50.20
C ASP A 256 -2.23 8.36 -49.94
N ASP A 257 -2.09 9.16 -48.85
CA ASP A 257 -2.86 10.39 -48.67
C ASP A 257 -2.03 11.44 -47.94
N PHE A 258 -0.97 11.91 -48.63
CA PHE A 258 -0.36 13.21 -48.39
C PHE A 258 0.04 13.83 -49.72
N VAL A 259 -0.84 14.66 -50.23
CA VAL A 259 -0.54 15.81 -51.11
C VAL A 259 -1.22 17.02 -50.49
#